data_ad7fa6aea1322cf93bdcd6f438dcf147
#
_entry.id   ad7fa6aea1322cf93bdcd6f438dcf147
#
_cell.length_a   1.000
_cell.length_b   1.000
_cell.length_c   1.000
_cell.angle_alpha   90.00
_cell.angle_beta   90.00
_cell.angle_gamma   90.00
#
_symmetry.space_group_name_H-M   'P 1'
#
loop_
_entity.id
_entity.type
_entity.pdbx_description
1 polymer ?
#
loop_
_entity_poly.entity_id
_entity_poly.type
_entity_poly.pdbx_seq_one_letter_code
_entity_poly.pdbx_strand_id
1 'polypeptide(L)'
;HTFDIKSKVTRKMQVPLDADGYIPRIRFTQDPNKLAIITLNRHQNRLDMYFGDPRSTVCKQVLRDESDAYIKEGVFDNIIFYPENFSFVSEKSGYNHLYWYSMGGNLIKQVTSGNYEVKEFLGWDADDNSFYYISNEESPLRQAVYQIDRKGKKTKLSSQPGLNSAQFSTNMKYYMNRYSNLNTPTVITLNDNTGKVLSTLVTNDNLKQTLSKYSVPQKEFFTFKTGDGVSLNGWMMKPVNFSASKKYPVLLYQYSGPGSQQVLDTWSI
;
A
#
# COMPACT_ATOMS: atom_id res chain seq x y z
N HIS A 1 3.72 3.18 29.07
CA HIS A 1 4.08 2.37 30.23
C HIS A 1 4.17 0.90 29.85
N THR A 2 5.02 0.16 30.55
CA THR A 2 5.05 -1.31 30.56
C THR A 2 4.55 -1.80 31.91
N PHE A 3 3.85 -2.94 31.90
CA PHE A 3 3.38 -3.61 33.12
C PHE A 3 3.96 -5.03 33.15
N ASP A 4 4.71 -5.33 34.18
CA ASP A 4 5.24 -6.67 34.41
C ASP A 4 4.19 -7.51 35.13
N ILE A 5 3.68 -8.56 34.49
CA ILE A 5 2.59 -9.41 34.98
C ILE A 5 3.01 -10.18 36.23
N LYS A 6 4.28 -10.55 36.37
CA LYS A 6 4.79 -11.34 37.49
C LYS A 6 4.99 -10.46 38.71
N SER A 7 5.76 -9.37 38.57
CA SER A 7 6.07 -8.47 39.69
C SER A 7 4.98 -7.45 40.01
N LYS A 8 3.98 -7.30 39.09
CA LYS A 8 2.89 -6.29 39.18
C LYS A 8 3.40 -4.84 39.18
N VAL A 9 4.57 -4.60 38.62
CA VAL A 9 5.20 -3.28 38.57
C VAL A 9 4.92 -2.61 37.22
N THR A 10 4.44 -1.37 37.29
CA THR A 10 4.33 -0.48 36.10
C THR A 10 5.54 0.43 35.99
N ARG A 11 6.12 0.54 34.80
CA ARG A 11 7.23 1.45 34.53
C ARG A 11 6.90 2.37 33.36
N LYS A 12 7.26 3.64 33.47
CA LYS A 12 7.12 4.61 32.37
C LYS A 12 8.28 4.42 31.39
N MET A 13 7.94 4.22 30.09
CA MET A 13 8.94 4.20 29.02
C MET A 13 9.51 5.59 28.79
N GLN A 14 10.82 5.67 28.56
CA GLN A 14 11.57 6.93 28.33
C GLN A 14 11.51 7.30 26.84
N VAL A 15 10.30 7.49 26.32
CA VAL A 15 10.12 7.88 24.92
C VAL A 15 10.38 9.37 24.77
N PRO A 16 11.34 9.80 23.91
CA PRO A 16 11.51 11.21 23.57
C PRO A 16 10.30 11.67 22.74
N LEU A 17 9.42 12.44 23.36
CA LEU A 17 8.19 12.94 22.74
C LEU A 17 8.11 14.44 22.97
N ASP A 18 7.80 15.20 21.92
CA ASP A 18 7.48 16.63 22.04
C ASP A 18 6.26 16.82 22.95
N ALA A 19 6.19 17.95 23.66
CA ALA A 19 5.13 18.18 24.65
C ALA A 19 3.70 18.06 24.08
N ASP A 20 3.53 18.39 22.80
CA ASP A 20 2.29 18.32 22.03
C ASP A 20 2.32 17.27 20.92
N GLY A 21 3.30 16.34 20.96
CA GLY A 21 3.46 15.26 20.01
C GLY A 21 2.52 14.09 20.25
N TYR A 22 2.51 13.17 19.31
CA TYR A 22 1.64 12.00 19.30
C TYR A 22 2.44 10.69 19.35
N ILE A 23 1.80 9.64 19.86
CA ILE A 23 2.23 8.24 19.70
C ILE A 23 1.12 7.53 18.90
N PRO A 24 1.13 7.60 17.55
CA PRO A 24 0.06 7.03 16.74
C PRO A 24 0.06 5.51 16.78
N ARG A 25 1.22 4.85 16.93
CA ARG A 25 1.32 3.39 16.92
C ARG A 25 2.39 2.87 17.85
N ILE A 26 2.10 1.70 18.42
CA ILE A 26 3.04 0.81 19.10
C ILE A 26 2.96 -0.54 18.41
N ARG A 27 4.09 -1.13 18.05
CA ARG A 27 4.15 -2.40 17.33
C ARG A 27 5.11 -3.36 18.04
N PHE A 28 4.70 -4.62 18.13
CA PHE A 28 5.63 -5.67 18.54
C PHE A 28 6.59 -5.97 17.38
N THR A 29 7.86 -6.12 17.71
CA THR A 29 8.86 -6.66 16.78
C THR A 29 8.96 -8.18 16.97
N GLN A 30 9.83 -8.83 16.20
CA GLN A 30 10.14 -10.25 16.41
C GLN A 30 11.13 -10.48 17.56
N ASP A 31 11.74 -9.42 18.11
CA ASP A 31 12.60 -9.45 19.28
C ASP A 31 11.76 -9.07 20.53
N PRO A 32 11.58 -9.97 21.50
CA PRO A 32 10.78 -9.70 22.70
C PRO A 32 11.34 -8.59 23.60
N ASN A 33 12.59 -8.16 23.37
CA ASN A 33 13.22 -7.06 24.09
C ASN A 33 13.10 -5.72 23.35
N LYS A 34 12.41 -5.67 22.20
CA LYS A 34 12.25 -4.46 21.39
C LYS A 34 10.79 -4.20 21.07
N LEU A 35 10.25 -3.15 21.66
CA LEU A 35 8.95 -2.60 21.31
C LEU A 35 9.16 -1.42 20.37
N ALA A 36 8.59 -1.46 19.17
CA ALA A 36 8.60 -0.33 18.27
C ALA A 36 7.56 0.70 18.73
N ILE A 37 8.02 1.93 18.98
CA ILE A 37 7.20 3.07 19.39
C ILE A 37 7.37 4.15 18.33
N ILE A 38 6.28 4.51 17.68
CA ILE A 38 6.28 5.51 16.61
C ILE A 38 5.71 6.80 17.18
N THR A 39 6.41 7.90 16.97
CA THR A 39 5.99 9.24 17.38
C THR A 39 5.84 10.16 16.18
N LEU A 40 4.96 11.14 16.30
CA LEU A 40 4.81 12.25 15.36
C LEU A 40 4.87 13.56 16.12
N ASN A 41 5.51 14.57 15.53
CA ASN A 41 5.38 15.94 16.03
C ASN A 41 3.96 16.48 15.77
N ARG A 42 3.64 17.65 16.35
CA ARG A 42 2.31 18.27 16.22
C ARG A 42 1.90 18.56 14.78
N HIS A 43 2.85 18.95 13.93
CA HIS A 43 2.61 19.22 12.50
C HIS A 43 2.50 17.95 11.65
N GLN A 44 2.76 16.76 12.22
CA GLN A 44 2.70 15.47 11.54
C GLN A 44 3.62 15.37 10.32
N ASN A 45 4.70 16.13 10.31
CA ASN A 45 5.69 16.17 9.24
C ASN A 45 7.06 15.58 9.65
N ARG A 46 7.20 15.14 10.92
CA ARG A 46 8.35 14.40 11.43
C ARG A 46 7.88 13.17 12.19
N LEU A 47 8.27 12.01 11.69
CA LEU A 47 8.07 10.71 12.30
C LEU A 47 9.38 10.20 12.85
N ASP A 48 9.37 9.81 14.12
CA ASP A 48 10.47 9.09 14.75
C ASP A 48 9.99 7.70 15.18
N MET A 49 10.81 6.67 14.93
CA MET A 49 10.59 5.34 15.46
C MET A 49 11.70 4.98 16.44
N TYR A 50 11.28 4.50 17.61
CA TYR A 50 12.16 4.07 18.68
C TYR A 50 11.99 2.58 18.93
N PHE A 51 13.09 1.89 19.23
CA PHE A 51 13.00 0.59 19.90
C PHE A 51 13.16 0.80 21.39
N GLY A 52 12.13 0.48 22.13
CA GLY A 52 12.07 0.55 23.58
C GLY A 52 12.26 -0.82 24.20
N ASP A 53 13.18 -0.95 25.14
CA ASP A 53 13.32 -2.14 25.96
C ASP A 53 12.28 -2.09 27.10
N PRO A 54 11.33 -3.02 27.16
CA PRO A 54 10.27 -3.02 28.15
C PRO A 54 10.77 -3.24 29.60
N ARG A 55 12.00 -3.71 29.80
CA ARG A 55 12.60 -3.95 31.12
C ARG A 55 13.36 -2.74 31.63
N SER A 56 14.30 -2.21 30.86
CA SER A 56 15.09 -1.03 31.21
C SER A 56 14.31 0.27 31.00
N THR A 57 13.24 0.24 30.20
CA THR A 57 12.44 1.39 29.76
C THR A 57 13.15 2.38 28.82
N VAL A 58 14.40 2.12 28.48
CA VAL A 58 15.20 2.94 27.57
C VAL A 58 14.67 2.81 26.15
N CYS A 59 14.56 3.93 25.44
CA CYS A 59 14.13 4.01 24.05
C CYS A 59 15.27 4.55 23.19
N LYS A 60 15.66 3.78 22.16
CA LYS A 60 16.68 4.17 21.19
C LYS A 60 16.02 4.50 19.87
N GLN A 61 16.28 5.68 19.32
CA GLN A 61 15.83 6.07 17.98
C GLN A 61 16.51 5.21 16.92
N VAL A 62 15.73 4.66 15.99
CA VAL A 62 16.17 3.78 14.90
C VAL A 62 15.76 4.28 13.54
N LEU A 63 14.81 5.20 13.47
CA LEU A 63 14.36 5.81 12.22
C LEU A 63 13.90 7.22 12.48
N ARG A 64 14.18 8.11 11.53
CA ARG A 64 13.51 9.40 11.35
C ARG A 64 13.08 9.54 9.90
N ASP A 65 11.86 10.01 9.68
CA ASP A 65 11.33 10.39 8.39
C ASP A 65 10.72 11.79 8.49
N GLU A 66 10.98 12.62 7.49
CA GLU A 66 10.56 14.01 7.47
C GLU A 66 9.95 14.37 6.11
N SER A 67 8.99 15.28 6.11
CA SER A 67 8.29 15.77 4.92
C SER A 67 8.10 17.27 5.02
N ASP A 68 8.16 17.99 3.90
CA ASP A 68 7.83 19.40 3.84
C ASP A 68 6.34 19.68 4.03
N ALA A 69 5.50 18.67 3.85
CA ALA A 69 4.05 18.75 4.05
C ALA A 69 3.62 17.95 5.29
N TYR A 70 3.16 16.73 5.12
CA TYR A 70 2.79 15.84 6.23
C TYR A 70 3.09 14.38 5.85
N ILE A 71 3.26 13.53 6.85
CA ILE A 71 3.48 12.10 6.66
C ILE A 71 2.13 11.38 6.67
N LYS A 72 1.85 10.61 5.61
CA LYS A 72 0.60 9.86 5.47
C LYS A 72 0.43 8.82 6.57
N GLU A 73 -0.78 8.67 7.08
CA GLU A 73 -1.10 7.71 8.14
C GLU A 73 -0.72 6.26 7.79
N GLY A 74 -0.92 5.84 6.53
CA GLY A 74 -0.57 4.48 6.09
C GLY A 74 0.90 4.10 6.22
N VAL A 75 1.82 5.07 6.38
CA VAL A 75 3.26 4.82 6.51
C VAL A 75 3.58 3.99 7.75
N PHE A 76 2.99 4.32 8.90
CA PHE A 76 3.28 3.62 10.16
C PHE A 76 2.51 2.30 10.32
N ASP A 77 1.52 2.03 9.49
CA ASP A 77 0.82 0.74 9.45
C ASP A 77 1.52 -0.29 8.56
N ASN A 78 2.34 0.16 7.61
CA ASN A 78 3.05 -0.68 6.64
C ASN A 78 4.49 -1.04 7.04
N ILE A 79 4.83 -0.99 8.33
CA ILE A 79 6.13 -1.44 8.84
C ILE A 79 6.05 -2.93 9.15
N ILE A 80 6.90 -3.74 8.52
CA ILE A 80 7.00 -5.17 8.80
C ILE A 80 8.38 -5.44 9.42
N PHE A 81 8.37 -6.11 10.59
CA PHE A 81 9.59 -6.47 11.30
C PHE A 81 9.96 -7.92 11.04
N TYR A 82 11.25 -8.14 10.79
CA TYR A 82 11.91 -9.43 10.65
C TYR A 82 12.97 -9.58 11.75
N PRO A 83 13.60 -10.74 11.96
CA PRO A 83 14.58 -10.92 13.03
C PRO A 83 15.73 -9.89 13.02
N GLU A 84 16.28 -9.62 11.85
CA GLU A 84 17.45 -8.73 11.69
C GLU A 84 17.15 -7.41 10.96
N ASN A 85 15.94 -7.26 10.40
CA ASN A 85 15.58 -6.18 9.50
C ASN A 85 14.15 -5.68 9.73
N PHE A 86 13.84 -4.51 9.15
CA PHE A 86 12.47 -4.05 8.98
C PHE A 86 12.30 -3.32 7.65
N SER A 87 11.08 -3.36 7.13
CA SER A 87 10.66 -2.57 5.98
C SER A 87 10.07 -1.24 6.42
N PHE A 88 10.26 -0.21 5.61
CA PHE A 88 9.63 1.09 5.79
C PHE A 88 9.29 1.68 4.43
N VAL A 89 8.11 2.27 4.28
CA VAL A 89 7.73 3.03 3.10
C VAL A 89 7.82 4.53 3.39
N SER A 90 8.30 5.32 2.44
CA SER A 90 8.49 6.77 2.62
C SER A 90 8.44 7.50 1.30
N GLU A 91 7.94 8.74 1.32
CA GLU A 91 7.93 9.67 0.18
C GLU A 91 9.20 10.54 0.09
N LYS A 92 10.21 10.32 0.94
CA LYS A 92 11.43 11.14 1.02
C LYS A 92 12.24 11.25 -0.28
N SER A 93 11.99 10.36 -1.26
CA SER A 93 12.60 10.44 -2.60
C SER A 93 11.63 10.99 -3.68
N GLY A 94 10.52 11.64 -3.26
CA GLY A 94 9.53 12.28 -4.14
C GLY A 94 8.28 11.43 -4.40
N TYR A 95 8.38 10.10 -4.30
CA TYR A 95 7.28 9.15 -4.40
C TYR A 95 7.36 8.15 -3.25
N ASN A 96 6.24 7.50 -2.92
CA ASN A 96 6.22 6.47 -1.88
C ASN A 96 6.98 5.23 -2.33
N HIS A 97 8.14 4.98 -1.72
CA HIS A 97 9.03 3.87 -2.05
C HIS A 97 9.36 3.01 -0.83
N LEU A 98 9.76 1.75 -1.10
CA LEU A 98 10.16 0.76 -0.11
C LEU A 98 11.64 0.92 0.23
N TYR A 99 11.92 1.00 1.53
CA TYR A 99 13.25 1.05 2.13
C TYR A 99 13.45 -0.14 3.06
N TRP A 100 14.66 -0.67 3.10
CA TRP A 100 15.07 -1.80 3.91
C TRP A 100 16.11 -1.39 4.92
N TYR A 101 15.82 -1.60 6.20
CA TYR A 101 16.66 -1.20 7.32
C TYR A 101 17.08 -2.40 8.15
N SER A 102 18.27 -2.32 8.79
CA SER A 102 18.64 -3.23 9.86
C SER A 102 17.86 -2.91 11.14
N MET A 103 17.71 -3.88 12.05
CA MET A 103 17.17 -3.65 13.40
C MET A 103 18.04 -2.69 14.25
N GLY A 104 19.24 -2.29 13.78
CA GLY A 104 20.05 -1.21 14.37
C GLY A 104 19.66 0.18 13.92
N GLY A 105 18.79 0.33 12.90
CA GLY A 105 18.37 1.60 12.31
C GLY A 105 19.20 2.06 11.12
N ASN A 106 20.13 1.23 10.62
CA ASN A 106 20.93 1.57 9.44
C ASN A 106 20.14 1.26 8.16
N LEU A 107 20.05 2.23 7.25
CA LEU A 107 19.51 2.00 5.92
C LEU A 107 20.42 1.03 5.15
N ILE A 108 19.90 -0.13 4.77
CA ILE A 108 20.63 -1.11 3.98
C ILE A 108 20.48 -0.78 2.50
N LYS A 109 19.24 -0.51 2.04
CA LYS A 109 18.97 -0.09 0.66
C LYS A 109 17.59 0.55 0.48
N GLN A 110 17.47 1.40 -0.54
CA GLN A 110 16.18 1.71 -1.15
C GLN A 110 15.86 0.57 -2.13
N VAL A 111 14.75 -0.14 -1.90
CA VAL A 111 14.38 -1.33 -2.68
C VAL A 111 13.72 -0.94 -4.00
N THR A 112 12.88 0.08 -3.98
CA THR A 112 12.15 0.58 -5.16
C THR A 112 12.50 2.04 -5.43
N SER A 113 12.50 2.44 -6.71
CA SER A 113 12.73 3.82 -7.14
C SER A 113 12.06 4.09 -8.48
N GLY A 114 11.73 5.36 -8.78
CA GLY A 114 11.10 5.78 -10.02
C GLY A 114 9.96 6.76 -9.81
N ASN A 115 9.28 7.15 -10.89
CA ASN A 115 8.16 8.11 -10.87
C ASN A 115 6.82 7.37 -10.67
N TYR A 116 6.71 6.60 -9.61
CA TYR A 116 5.52 5.84 -9.25
C TYR A 116 5.46 5.60 -7.74
N GLU A 117 4.35 5.16 -7.24
CA GLU A 117 4.17 4.86 -5.82
C GLU A 117 4.09 3.34 -5.58
N VAL A 118 4.79 2.87 -4.57
CA VAL A 118 4.50 1.61 -3.90
C VAL A 118 3.22 1.81 -3.08
N LYS A 119 2.19 1.04 -3.40
CA LYS A 119 0.89 1.10 -2.70
C LYS A 119 0.86 0.21 -1.47
N GLU A 120 1.55 -0.93 -1.54
CA GLU A 120 1.62 -1.89 -0.45
C GLU A 120 2.91 -2.71 -0.55
N PHE A 121 3.57 -2.94 0.57
CA PHE A 121 4.62 -3.93 0.71
C PHE A 121 4.00 -5.24 1.19
N LEU A 122 4.12 -6.29 0.40
CA LEU A 122 3.46 -7.59 0.63
C LEU A 122 4.32 -8.54 1.47
N GLY A 123 5.64 -8.37 1.43
CA GLY A 123 6.58 -9.18 2.21
C GLY A 123 7.93 -9.41 1.53
N TRP A 124 8.80 -10.05 2.29
CA TRP A 124 10.13 -10.45 1.87
C TRP A 124 10.32 -11.95 2.03
N ASP A 125 10.77 -12.61 0.98
CA ASP A 125 11.20 -14.02 1.00
C ASP A 125 12.68 -14.09 1.38
N ALA A 126 12.98 -14.64 2.55
CA ALA A 126 14.33 -14.76 3.07
C ALA A 126 15.17 -15.78 2.29
N ASP A 127 14.56 -16.84 1.74
CA ASP A 127 15.25 -17.91 1.01
C ASP A 127 15.87 -17.38 -0.29
N ASP A 128 15.09 -16.55 -1.03
CA ASP A 128 15.50 -15.99 -2.31
C ASP A 128 15.97 -14.55 -2.20
N ASN A 129 15.83 -13.93 -1.01
CA ASN A 129 16.06 -12.49 -0.78
C ASN A 129 15.28 -11.61 -1.78
N SER A 130 14.02 -11.95 -1.98
CA SER A 130 13.10 -11.29 -2.91
C SER A 130 12.06 -10.47 -2.16
N PHE A 131 11.73 -9.29 -2.70
CA PHE A 131 10.73 -8.37 -2.16
C PHE A 131 9.50 -8.36 -3.04
N TYR A 132 8.30 -8.45 -2.44
CA TYR A 132 7.03 -8.43 -3.14
C TYR A 132 6.23 -7.19 -2.76
N TYR A 133 5.69 -6.49 -3.74
CA TYR A 133 4.95 -5.24 -3.51
C TYR A 133 3.91 -4.98 -4.58
N ILE A 134 3.00 -4.07 -4.30
CA ILE A 134 2.04 -3.52 -5.26
C ILE A 134 2.46 -2.10 -5.59
N SER A 135 2.44 -1.75 -6.88
CA SER A 135 2.68 -0.39 -7.32
C SER A 135 1.80 0.01 -8.51
N ASN A 136 1.75 1.32 -8.77
CA ASN A 136 1.05 1.93 -9.90
C ASN A 136 1.98 2.36 -11.04
N GLU A 137 3.14 1.72 -11.19
CA GLU A 137 4.19 2.17 -12.10
C GLU A 137 3.81 2.14 -13.59
N GLU A 138 2.83 1.33 -14.00
CA GLU A 138 2.37 1.32 -15.40
C GLU A 138 1.35 2.43 -15.70
N SER A 139 0.57 2.83 -14.71
CA SER A 139 -0.48 3.83 -14.86
C SER A 139 -0.99 4.27 -13.49
N PRO A 140 -1.28 5.56 -13.29
CA PRO A 140 -1.93 6.03 -12.07
C PRO A 140 -3.31 5.40 -11.83
N LEU A 141 -3.94 4.83 -12.86
CA LEU A 141 -5.26 4.20 -12.79
C LEU A 141 -5.20 2.72 -12.38
N ARG A 142 -4.02 2.09 -12.39
CA ARG A 142 -3.84 0.65 -12.26
C ARG A 142 -2.87 0.30 -11.15
N GLN A 143 -2.99 -0.92 -10.67
CA GLN A 143 -2.06 -1.49 -9.70
C GLN A 143 -1.69 -2.91 -10.13
N ALA A 144 -0.43 -3.24 -9.99
CA ALA A 144 0.08 -4.56 -10.33
C ALA A 144 0.99 -5.09 -9.22
N VAL A 145 1.10 -6.41 -9.14
CA VAL A 145 1.98 -7.13 -8.20
C VAL A 145 3.34 -7.29 -8.84
N TYR A 146 4.38 -6.96 -8.10
CA TYR A 146 5.78 -7.02 -8.54
C TYR A 146 6.65 -7.79 -7.55
N GLN A 147 7.72 -8.35 -8.09
CA GLN A 147 8.85 -8.90 -7.35
C GLN A 147 10.12 -8.13 -7.72
N ILE A 148 10.97 -7.88 -6.73
CA ILE A 148 12.38 -7.53 -6.95
C ILE A 148 13.22 -8.64 -6.33
N ASP A 149 14.05 -9.30 -7.15
CA ASP A 149 14.92 -10.37 -6.70
C ASP A 149 16.21 -9.84 -6.02
N ARG A 150 17.04 -10.77 -5.51
CA ARG A 150 18.32 -10.44 -4.84
C ARG A 150 19.31 -9.67 -5.73
N LYS A 151 19.17 -9.77 -7.06
CA LYS A 151 20.02 -9.08 -8.04
C LYS A 151 19.45 -7.70 -8.42
N GLY A 152 18.27 -7.33 -7.89
CA GLY A 152 17.58 -6.10 -8.22
C GLY A 152 16.76 -6.18 -9.51
N LYS A 153 16.59 -7.38 -10.10
CA LYS A 153 15.74 -7.56 -11.27
C LYS A 153 14.27 -7.48 -10.83
N LYS A 154 13.54 -6.56 -11.46
CA LYS A 154 12.10 -6.40 -11.27
C LYS A 154 11.33 -7.31 -12.23
N THR A 155 10.30 -7.98 -11.73
CA THR A 155 9.39 -8.83 -12.50
C THR A 155 7.95 -8.49 -12.11
N LYS A 156 7.09 -8.22 -13.10
CA LYS A 156 5.65 -8.09 -12.90
C LYS A 156 5.03 -9.47 -12.81
N LEU A 157 4.29 -9.74 -11.74
CA LEU A 157 3.66 -11.05 -11.48
C LEU A 157 2.20 -11.10 -11.92
N SER A 158 1.47 -9.99 -11.85
CA SER A 158 0.08 -9.91 -12.31
C SER A 158 0.03 -9.61 -13.81
N SER A 159 -0.62 -10.48 -14.60
CA SER A 159 -0.64 -10.38 -16.06
C SER A 159 -1.70 -9.41 -16.60
N GLN A 160 -2.81 -9.25 -15.88
CA GLN A 160 -3.96 -8.49 -16.36
C GLN A 160 -3.87 -6.99 -16.01
N PRO A 161 -4.13 -6.08 -16.97
CA PRO A 161 -4.21 -4.66 -16.71
C PRO A 161 -5.52 -4.33 -15.94
N GLY A 162 -5.38 -3.64 -14.82
CA GLY A 162 -6.48 -3.28 -13.92
C GLY A 162 -6.00 -3.08 -12.49
N LEU A 163 -6.90 -3.22 -11.55
CA LEU A 163 -6.56 -3.20 -10.13
C LEU A 163 -6.25 -4.63 -9.67
N ASN A 164 -5.01 -4.85 -9.25
CA ASN A 164 -4.57 -6.09 -8.65
C ASN A 164 -4.22 -5.87 -7.19
N SER A 165 -4.62 -6.80 -6.33
CA SER A 165 -4.16 -6.89 -4.95
C SER A 165 -3.78 -8.34 -4.64
N ALA A 166 -2.83 -8.55 -3.75
CA ALA A 166 -2.30 -9.88 -3.47
C ALA A 166 -2.17 -10.14 -1.97
N GLN A 167 -2.40 -11.37 -1.59
CA GLN A 167 -2.15 -11.86 -0.24
C GLN A 167 -1.26 -13.09 -0.32
N PHE A 168 -0.03 -12.97 0.16
CA PHE A 168 0.95 -14.04 0.16
C PHE A 168 0.76 -15.00 1.34
N SER A 169 1.15 -16.26 1.13
CA SER A 169 1.36 -17.22 2.19
C SER A 169 2.55 -16.81 3.07
N THR A 170 2.59 -17.29 4.32
CA THR A 170 3.67 -16.94 5.27
C THR A 170 5.07 -17.30 4.79
N ASN A 171 5.19 -18.33 3.95
CA ASN A 171 6.46 -18.75 3.34
C ASN A 171 6.74 -18.06 1.98
N MET A 172 5.93 -17.12 1.56
CA MET A 172 6.08 -16.34 0.31
C MET A 172 6.12 -17.17 -0.97
N LYS A 173 5.65 -18.44 -0.95
CA LYS A 173 5.71 -19.33 -2.13
C LYS A 173 4.43 -19.30 -2.97
N TYR A 174 3.32 -18.85 -2.40
CA TYR A 174 2.02 -18.75 -3.07
C TYR A 174 1.35 -17.44 -2.72
N TYR A 175 0.47 -16.96 -3.60
CA TYR A 175 -0.40 -15.83 -3.28
C TYR A 175 -1.76 -15.94 -3.94
N MET A 176 -2.78 -15.40 -3.29
CA MET A 176 -4.06 -15.12 -3.91
C MET A 176 -4.02 -13.74 -4.55
N ASN A 177 -4.27 -13.67 -5.86
CA ASN A 177 -4.44 -12.41 -6.58
C ASN A 177 -5.93 -12.11 -6.73
N ARG A 178 -6.35 -10.90 -6.36
CA ARG A 178 -7.68 -10.36 -6.64
C ARG A 178 -7.54 -9.32 -7.74
N TYR A 179 -8.16 -9.59 -8.87
CA TYR A 179 -8.10 -8.73 -10.06
C TYR A 179 -9.48 -8.24 -10.44
N SER A 180 -9.59 -6.98 -10.83
CA SER A 180 -10.72 -6.44 -11.56
C SER A 180 -10.27 -5.32 -12.49
N ASN A 181 -11.12 -4.94 -13.43
CA ASN A 181 -10.97 -3.71 -14.19
C ASN A 181 -12.32 -3.01 -14.31
N LEU A 182 -12.35 -1.88 -15.03
CA LEU A 182 -13.51 -1.00 -15.11
C LEU A 182 -14.83 -1.74 -15.45
N ASN A 183 -14.76 -2.78 -16.29
CA ASN A 183 -15.91 -3.52 -16.81
C ASN A 183 -15.85 -5.04 -16.52
N THR A 184 -14.86 -5.49 -15.73
CA THR A 184 -14.71 -6.90 -15.36
C THR A 184 -14.87 -7.08 -13.85
N PRO A 185 -15.90 -7.82 -13.39
CA PRO A 185 -16.07 -8.20 -12.00
C PRO A 185 -14.83 -8.91 -11.44
N THR A 186 -14.66 -8.84 -10.12
CA THR A 186 -13.50 -9.41 -9.44
C THR A 186 -13.29 -10.89 -9.78
N VAL A 187 -12.07 -11.22 -10.18
CA VAL A 187 -11.58 -12.59 -10.36
C VAL A 187 -10.54 -12.85 -9.28
N ILE A 188 -10.56 -14.06 -8.69
CA ILE A 188 -9.59 -14.47 -7.68
C ILE A 188 -8.85 -15.69 -8.18
N THR A 189 -7.53 -15.62 -8.20
CA THR A 189 -6.65 -16.73 -8.60
C THR A 189 -5.68 -17.08 -7.48
N LEU A 190 -5.31 -18.35 -7.40
CA LEU A 190 -4.15 -18.85 -6.65
C LEU A 190 -2.96 -18.90 -7.60
N ASN A 191 -1.88 -18.30 -7.20
CA ASN A 191 -0.67 -18.17 -8.00
C ASN A 191 0.55 -18.67 -7.21
N ASP A 192 1.58 -19.16 -7.90
CA ASP A 192 2.89 -19.28 -7.29
C ASP A 192 3.64 -17.93 -7.26
N ASN A 193 4.75 -17.87 -6.56
CA ASN A 193 5.53 -16.63 -6.40
C ASN A 193 6.29 -16.18 -7.66
N THR A 194 6.16 -16.90 -8.77
CA THR A 194 6.65 -16.50 -10.10
C THR A 194 5.57 -15.80 -10.93
N GLY A 195 4.33 -15.77 -10.42
CA GLY A 195 3.16 -15.19 -11.11
C GLY A 195 2.36 -16.20 -11.93
N LYS A 196 2.76 -17.48 -11.96
CA LYS A 196 2.03 -18.54 -12.65
C LYS A 196 0.72 -18.83 -11.93
N VAL A 197 -0.40 -18.75 -12.66
CA VAL A 197 -1.72 -19.14 -12.15
C VAL A 197 -1.78 -20.65 -11.97
N LEU A 198 -2.06 -21.09 -10.75
CA LEU A 198 -2.25 -22.50 -10.41
C LEU A 198 -3.71 -22.91 -10.46
N SER A 199 -4.61 -22.01 -10.02
CA SER A 199 -6.05 -22.24 -10.02
C SER A 199 -6.81 -20.91 -10.06
N THR A 200 -7.98 -20.91 -10.69
CA THR A 200 -8.94 -19.82 -10.60
C THR A 200 -9.99 -20.20 -9.55
N LEU A 201 -10.06 -19.42 -8.48
CA LEU A 201 -10.94 -19.69 -7.34
C LEU A 201 -12.32 -19.05 -7.51
N VAL A 202 -12.36 -17.85 -8.11
CA VAL A 202 -13.60 -17.09 -8.35
C VAL A 202 -13.54 -16.46 -9.73
N THR A 203 -14.56 -16.73 -10.55
CA THR A 203 -14.73 -16.16 -11.91
C THR A 203 -15.86 -15.16 -11.99
N ASN A 204 -16.80 -15.20 -11.03
CA ASN A 204 -18.04 -14.42 -11.01
C ASN A 204 -18.92 -14.64 -12.27
N ASP A 205 -18.93 -15.85 -12.85
CA ASP A 205 -19.66 -16.13 -14.09
C ASP A 205 -21.17 -15.98 -13.92
N ASN A 206 -21.73 -16.35 -12.77
CA ASN A 206 -23.16 -16.14 -12.46
C ASN A 206 -23.51 -14.64 -12.46
N LEU A 207 -22.63 -13.79 -11.91
CA LEU A 207 -22.81 -12.34 -11.95
C LEU A 207 -22.74 -11.82 -13.38
N LYS A 208 -21.76 -12.25 -14.17
CA LYS A 208 -21.64 -11.87 -15.60
C LYS A 208 -22.88 -12.31 -16.39
N GLN A 209 -23.36 -13.54 -16.16
CA GLN A 209 -24.59 -14.03 -16.79
C GLN A 209 -25.83 -13.23 -16.36
N THR A 210 -25.90 -12.81 -15.11
CA THR A 210 -27.00 -11.97 -14.64
C THR A 210 -26.92 -10.59 -15.29
N LEU A 211 -25.75 -9.95 -15.29
CA LEU A 211 -25.53 -8.63 -15.90
C LEU A 211 -25.83 -8.64 -17.40
N SER A 212 -25.55 -9.73 -18.12
CA SER A 212 -25.85 -9.83 -19.55
C SER A 212 -27.33 -9.79 -19.91
N LYS A 213 -28.21 -10.01 -18.91
CA LYS A 213 -29.67 -9.89 -19.08
C LYS A 213 -30.18 -8.44 -18.98
N TYR A 214 -29.30 -7.53 -18.57
CA TYR A 214 -29.59 -6.11 -18.39
C TYR A 214 -28.75 -5.27 -19.34
N SER A 215 -29.30 -4.16 -19.77
CA SER A 215 -28.58 -3.17 -20.56
C SER A 215 -27.71 -2.30 -19.59
N VAL A 216 -26.60 -2.84 -19.13
CA VAL A 216 -25.69 -2.12 -18.22
C VAL A 216 -24.76 -1.23 -19.06
N PRO A 217 -24.75 0.10 -18.83
CA PRO A 217 -23.82 0.98 -19.52
C PRO A 217 -22.38 0.64 -19.17
N GLN A 218 -21.50 0.69 -20.16
CA GLN A 218 -20.07 0.52 -19.93
C GLN A 218 -19.43 1.82 -19.44
N LYS A 219 -18.49 1.69 -18.52
CA LYS A 219 -17.64 2.81 -18.12
C LYS A 219 -16.49 2.98 -19.11
N GLU A 220 -16.15 4.23 -19.43
CA GLU A 220 -15.02 4.58 -20.30
C GLU A 220 -14.15 5.64 -19.65
N PHE A 221 -12.84 5.50 -19.77
CA PHE A 221 -11.91 6.51 -19.31
C PHE A 221 -11.80 7.68 -20.27
N PHE A 222 -11.56 8.86 -19.73
CA PHE A 222 -11.17 10.04 -20.48
C PHE A 222 -10.14 10.85 -19.70
N THR A 223 -9.45 11.74 -20.40
CA THR A 223 -8.50 12.66 -19.80
C THR A 223 -8.89 14.07 -20.20
N PHE A 224 -8.75 15.02 -19.30
CA PHE A 224 -8.98 16.43 -19.56
C PHE A 224 -7.91 17.29 -18.89
N LYS A 225 -7.75 18.52 -19.35
CA LYS A 225 -6.84 19.48 -18.74
C LYS A 225 -7.61 20.50 -17.91
N THR A 226 -7.07 20.83 -16.75
CA THR A 226 -7.53 21.95 -15.91
C THR A 226 -7.12 23.27 -16.53
N GLY A 227 -7.65 24.40 -16.03
CA GLY A 227 -7.31 25.72 -16.51
C GLY A 227 -5.84 26.12 -16.37
N ASP A 228 -5.13 25.50 -15.42
CA ASP A 228 -3.69 25.64 -15.16
C ASP A 228 -2.85 24.59 -15.91
N GLY A 229 -3.48 23.77 -16.78
CA GLY A 229 -2.80 22.83 -17.69
C GLY A 229 -2.52 21.45 -17.10
N VAL A 230 -2.94 21.16 -15.85
CA VAL A 230 -2.77 19.83 -15.24
C VAL A 230 -3.69 18.81 -15.93
N SER A 231 -3.14 17.65 -16.30
CA SER A 231 -3.90 16.56 -16.92
C SER A 231 -4.54 15.68 -15.84
N LEU A 232 -5.86 15.57 -15.86
CA LEU A 232 -6.63 14.74 -14.93
C LEU A 232 -7.32 13.60 -15.67
N ASN A 233 -7.47 12.47 -14.97
CA ASN A 233 -8.23 11.33 -15.45
C ASN A 233 -9.65 11.35 -14.90
N GLY A 234 -10.60 10.90 -15.72
CA GLY A 234 -11.99 10.69 -15.35
C GLY A 234 -12.50 9.37 -15.92
N TRP A 235 -13.63 8.93 -15.44
CA TRP A 235 -14.44 7.92 -16.12
C TRP A 235 -15.86 8.46 -16.28
N MET A 236 -16.56 7.99 -17.30
CA MET A 236 -17.95 8.33 -17.51
C MET A 236 -18.78 7.08 -17.88
N MET A 237 -20.06 7.14 -17.56
CA MET A 237 -21.07 6.22 -18.06
C MET A 237 -22.07 6.99 -18.88
N LYS A 238 -22.28 6.57 -20.11
CA LYS A 238 -23.33 7.12 -20.97
C LYS A 238 -24.59 6.26 -20.89
N PRO A 239 -25.79 6.84 -21.03
CA PRO A 239 -27.01 6.05 -21.17
C PRO A 239 -26.90 5.01 -22.28
N VAL A 240 -27.54 3.85 -22.15
CA VAL A 240 -27.47 2.76 -23.14
C VAL A 240 -27.85 3.23 -24.55
N ASN A 241 -28.83 4.12 -24.66
CA ASN A 241 -29.27 4.71 -25.94
C ASN A 241 -28.72 6.12 -26.13
N PHE A 242 -27.43 6.33 -25.77
CA PHE A 242 -26.78 7.63 -25.92
C PHE A 242 -26.74 8.08 -27.37
N SER A 243 -27.09 9.34 -27.60
CA SER A 243 -26.97 10.00 -28.90
C SER A 243 -26.31 11.36 -28.71
N ALA A 244 -25.24 11.63 -29.46
CA ALA A 244 -24.54 12.90 -29.42
C ALA A 244 -25.40 14.12 -29.85
N SER A 245 -26.54 13.87 -30.53
CA SER A 245 -27.50 14.91 -30.93
C SER A 245 -28.47 15.32 -29.82
N LYS A 246 -28.47 14.61 -28.68
CA LYS A 246 -29.37 14.88 -27.54
C LYS A 246 -28.60 15.49 -26.38
N LYS A 247 -29.30 16.26 -25.58
CA LYS A 247 -28.81 16.76 -24.28
C LYS A 247 -29.24 15.85 -23.17
N TYR A 248 -28.34 15.59 -22.22
CA TYR A 248 -28.60 14.74 -21.05
C TYR A 248 -28.25 15.50 -19.77
N PRO A 249 -28.96 15.27 -18.67
CA PRO A 249 -28.50 15.70 -17.36
C PRO A 249 -27.19 14.99 -17.02
N VAL A 250 -26.26 15.71 -16.36
CA VAL A 250 -24.97 15.17 -15.96
C VAL A 250 -24.90 15.14 -14.43
N LEU A 251 -24.59 13.97 -13.87
CA LEU A 251 -24.22 13.83 -12.47
C LEU A 251 -22.68 13.77 -12.39
N LEU A 252 -22.09 14.78 -11.75
CA LEU A 252 -20.67 14.82 -11.48
C LEU A 252 -20.41 14.31 -10.05
N TYR A 253 -19.57 13.29 -9.93
CA TYR A 253 -19.05 12.81 -8.65
C TYR A 253 -17.54 13.02 -8.59
N GLN A 254 -17.07 13.70 -7.56
CA GLN A 254 -15.65 13.87 -7.32
C GLN A 254 -15.36 13.90 -5.82
N TYR A 255 -14.15 13.48 -5.47
CA TYR A 255 -13.57 13.65 -4.15
C TYR A 255 -12.06 13.91 -4.34
N SER A 256 -11.55 15.00 -3.71
CA SER A 256 -10.18 15.47 -3.91
C SER A 256 -9.45 15.70 -2.57
N GLY A 257 -9.74 14.89 -1.56
CA GLY A 257 -8.99 14.89 -0.31
C GLY A 257 -7.54 14.41 -0.53
N PRO A 258 -6.58 14.87 0.28
CA PRO A 258 -5.18 14.48 0.17
C PRO A 258 -5.00 12.96 0.18
N GLY A 259 -4.19 12.43 -0.74
CA GLY A 259 -3.93 10.99 -0.87
C GLY A 259 -5.10 10.14 -1.37
N SER A 260 -6.25 10.77 -1.70
CA SER A 260 -7.42 10.06 -2.23
C SER A 260 -7.33 9.90 -3.75
N GLN A 261 -7.66 8.70 -4.24
CA GLN A 261 -7.78 8.41 -5.66
C GLN A 261 -9.12 7.75 -5.96
N GLN A 262 -9.99 8.45 -6.71
CA GLN A 262 -11.33 7.98 -7.05
C GLN A 262 -11.38 7.31 -8.43
N VAL A 263 -10.49 7.70 -9.33
CA VAL A 263 -10.45 7.18 -10.71
C VAL A 263 -9.46 6.04 -10.79
N LEU A 264 -9.97 4.82 -10.76
CA LEU A 264 -9.20 3.58 -10.80
C LEU A 264 -9.81 2.61 -11.81
N ASP A 265 -8.96 1.79 -12.44
CA ASP A 265 -9.35 0.70 -13.32
C ASP A 265 -9.82 -0.51 -12.50
N THR A 266 -10.97 -0.36 -11.85
CA THR A 266 -11.56 -1.34 -10.95
C THR A 266 -13.06 -1.49 -11.18
N TRP A 267 -13.58 -2.68 -10.93
CA TRP A 267 -15.00 -2.95 -10.95
C TRP A 267 -15.71 -2.25 -9.78
N SER A 268 -16.71 -1.48 -10.10
CA SER A 268 -17.70 -0.91 -9.15
C SER A 268 -19.03 -0.73 -9.86
N ILE A 269 -20.11 -0.96 -9.16
CA ILE A 269 -21.49 -0.70 -9.63
C ILE A 269 -21.89 0.71 -9.21
#